data_9622e5c296ff4828e821163ed5fb3467
#
_entry.id   9622e5c296ff4828e821163ed5fb3467
#
_cell.length_a   1.000
_cell.length_b   1.000
_cell.length_c   1.000
_cell.angle_alpha   90.00
_cell.angle_beta   90.00
_cell.angle_gamma   90.00
#
_symmetry.space_group_name_H-M   'P 1'
#
loop_
_entity.id
_entity.type
_entity.pdbx_description
1 polymer ?
#
loop_
_entity_poly.entity_id
_entity_poly.type
_entity_poly.pdbx_seq_one_letter_code
_entity_poly.pdbx_strand_id
1 'polypeptide(L)'
;MSRVLVNIRGCNGAGKSTIPMSMMSDPEMYVHEIMGSDGKKIGTITVFPTYRWVALGTYFNKTGGMDTLRNNETTRMTLYAALDGFPEYNILMEGIMASTIRSTYIDLFREVERYYLDAEEPLKVIILSIIPPIDVALNRVYKRNGGKPIKEEAVRRKWDIVTRNVSAFSEAGFTSLKVNSAKVPKERMLSAFLKTVRKYGGA
;
A
#
# COMPACT_ATOMS: atom_id res chain seq x y z
N MET A 1 8.74 -1.45 19.43
CA MET A 1 8.53 -2.19 18.16
C MET A 1 8.97 -1.28 17.02
N SER A 2 9.82 -1.77 16.13
CA SER A 2 10.23 -0.96 14.97
C SER A 2 9.02 -0.58 14.13
N ARG A 3 8.93 0.68 13.76
CA ARG A 3 7.90 1.22 12.89
C ARG A 3 8.08 0.70 11.46
N VAL A 4 7.01 0.43 10.75
CA VAL A 4 7.09 -0.05 9.36
C VAL A 4 6.30 0.82 8.40
N LEU A 5 6.85 0.97 7.19
CA LEU A 5 6.14 1.42 6.02
C LEU A 5 5.94 0.21 5.10
N VAL A 6 4.70 -0.15 4.83
CA VAL A 6 4.39 -1.25 3.92
C VAL A 6 3.83 -0.71 2.62
N ASN A 7 4.52 -0.97 1.51
CA ASN A 7 4.01 -0.69 0.18
C ASN A 7 3.38 -1.96 -0.43
N ILE A 8 2.06 -2.00 -0.51
CA ILE A 8 1.32 -3.10 -1.12
C ILE A 8 1.23 -2.87 -2.64
N ARG A 9 1.76 -3.82 -3.39
CA ARG A 9 1.82 -3.81 -4.85
C ARG A 9 1.00 -4.95 -5.45
N GLY A 10 0.47 -4.74 -6.65
CA GLY A 10 -0.32 -5.74 -7.36
C GLY A 10 -1.10 -5.13 -8.52
N CYS A 11 -1.49 -5.94 -9.50
CA CYS A 11 -2.36 -5.51 -10.59
C CYS A 11 -3.81 -5.25 -10.11
N ASN A 12 -4.67 -4.82 -11.03
CA ASN A 12 -6.11 -4.79 -10.78
C ASN A 12 -6.59 -6.21 -10.47
N GLY A 13 -7.47 -6.39 -9.49
CA GLY A 13 -7.96 -7.71 -9.06
C GLY A 13 -6.98 -8.52 -8.19
N ALA A 14 -5.78 -8.02 -7.90
CA ALA A 14 -4.82 -8.72 -7.04
C ALA A 14 -5.30 -8.85 -5.57
N GLY A 15 -6.16 -7.96 -5.09
CA GLY A 15 -6.65 -7.98 -3.70
C GLY A 15 -5.92 -7.02 -2.76
N LYS A 16 -5.18 -6.05 -3.29
CA LYS A 16 -4.46 -5.03 -2.48
C LYS A 16 -5.35 -4.33 -1.46
N SER A 17 -6.44 -3.73 -1.95
CA SER A 17 -7.36 -2.93 -1.12
C SER A 17 -8.16 -3.79 -0.12
N THR A 18 -8.12 -5.13 -0.21
CA THR A 18 -8.77 -6.02 0.77
C THR A 18 -8.23 -5.79 2.18
N ILE A 19 -6.93 -5.52 2.32
CA ILE A 19 -6.28 -5.32 3.62
C ILE A 19 -6.79 -4.04 4.29
N PRO A 20 -6.63 -2.83 3.71
CA PRO A 20 -7.16 -1.63 4.34
C PRO A 20 -8.69 -1.63 4.46
N MET A 21 -9.41 -2.20 3.51
CA MET A 21 -10.87 -2.34 3.61
C MET A 21 -11.31 -3.25 4.76
N SER A 22 -10.49 -4.24 5.13
CA SER A 22 -10.78 -5.05 6.32
C SER A 22 -10.52 -4.29 7.63
N MET A 23 -9.70 -3.24 7.60
CA MET A 23 -9.51 -2.34 8.75
C MET A 23 -10.61 -1.28 8.87
N MET A 24 -11.45 -1.07 7.85
CA MET A 24 -12.55 -0.10 7.88
C MET A 24 -13.64 -0.44 8.92
N SER A 25 -13.61 -1.64 9.49
CA SER A 25 -14.44 -2.02 10.64
C SER A 25 -13.91 -1.51 11.99
N ASP A 26 -12.77 -0.83 12.01
CA ASP A 26 -12.24 -0.18 13.21
C ASP A 26 -13.25 0.89 13.69
N PRO A 27 -13.80 0.79 14.90
CA PRO A 27 -14.81 1.72 15.40
C PRO A 27 -14.27 3.15 15.60
N GLU A 28 -12.95 3.30 15.73
CA GLU A 28 -12.26 4.57 15.92
C GLU A 28 -11.68 5.13 14.62
N MET A 29 -11.92 4.47 13.48
CA MET A 29 -11.41 4.89 12.17
C MET A 29 -11.90 6.29 11.79
N TYR A 30 -10.99 7.11 11.29
CA TYR A 30 -11.32 8.43 10.75
C TYR A 30 -10.45 8.77 9.54
N VAL A 31 -10.93 9.77 8.79
CA VAL A 31 -10.17 10.37 7.69
C VAL A 31 -9.60 11.69 8.13
N HIS A 32 -8.31 11.89 7.87
CA HIS A 32 -7.60 13.12 8.19
C HIS A 32 -7.11 13.79 6.90
N GLU A 33 -7.40 15.09 6.76
CA GLU A 33 -6.93 15.89 5.64
C GLU A 33 -5.56 16.50 5.96
N ILE A 34 -4.60 16.29 5.08
CA ILE A 34 -3.28 16.91 5.18
C ILE A 34 -3.35 18.28 4.49
N MET A 35 -3.06 19.31 5.26
CA MET A 35 -3.09 20.71 4.80
C MET A 35 -1.67 21.21 4.58
N GLY A 36 -1.46 21.99 3.53
CA GLY A 36 -0.22 22.71 3.29
C GLY A 36 -0.10 23.98 4.13
N SER A 37 1.08 24.56 4.16
CA SER A 37 1.33 25.84 4.85
C SER A 37 0.53 27.01 4.25
N ASP A 38 0.07 26.88 3.01
CA ASP A 38 -0.80 27.83 2.31
C ASP A 38 -2.30 27.60 2.60
N GLY A 39 -2.63 26.68 3.51
CA GLY A 39 -4.01 26.31 3.87
C GLY A 39 -4.73 25.47 2.82
N LYS A 40 -4.05 25.04 1.76
CA LYS A 40 -4.66 24.16 0.75
C LYS A 40 -4.46 22.69 1.10
N LYS A 41 -5.46 21.90 0.75
CA LYS A 41 -5.40 20.44 0.92
C LYS A 41 -4.33 19.84 -0.01
N ILE A 42 -3.34 19.17 0.59
CA ILE A 42 -2.30 18.40 -0.09
C ILE A 42 -2.82 17.00 -0.39
N GLY A 43 -3.33 16.32 0.64
CA GLY A 43 -3.74 14.94 0.51
C GLY A 43 -4.69 14.50 1.62
N THR A 44 -4.93 13.23 1.68
CA THR A 44 -5.81 12.62 2.67
C THR A 44 -5.21 11.30 3.15
N ILE A 45 -5.40 10.98 4.41
CA ILE A 45 -5.03 9.69 5.00
C ILE A 45 -6.24 9.08 5.70
N THR A 46 -6.26 7.76 5.81
CA THR A 46 -7.22 7.02 6.64
C THR A 46 -6.48 6.46 7.84
N VAL A 47 -6.91 6.79 9.03
CA VAL A 47 -6.30 6.38 10.30
C VAL A 47 -7.13 5.25 10.90
N PHE A 48 -6.46 4.19 11.35
CA PHE A 48 -7.02 3.02 12.01
C PHE A 48 -6.40 2.88 13.41
N PRO A 49 -6.93 3.57 14.43
CA PRO A 49 -6.31 3.66 15.75
C PRO A 49 -6.15 2.29 16.44
N THR A 50 -7.19 1.45 16.44
CA THR A 50 -7.14 0.11 17.04
C THR A 50 -6.03 -0.76 16.44
N TYR A 51 -5.74 -0.60 15.16
CA TYR A 51 -4.66 -1.34 14.48
C TYR A 51 -3.30 -0.63 14.55
N ARG A 52 -3.26 0.65 14.92
CA ARG A 52 -2.09 1.54 14.86
C ARG A 52 -1.52 1.62 13.43
N TRP A 53 -2.40 1.84 12.46
CA TRP A 53 -2.05 2.02 11.05
C TRP A 53 -2.62 3.31 10.48
N VAL A 54 -1.83 3.92 9.61
CA VAL A 54 -2.24 5.03 8.74
C VAL A 54 -2.09 4.58 7.29
N ALA A 55 -3.16 4.64 6.53
CA ALA A 55 -3.12 4.37 5.08
C ALA A 55 -3.20 5.68 4.28
N LEU A 56 -2.35 5.81 3.26
CA LEU A 56 -2.40 6.97 2.36
C LEU A 56 -3.63 6.91 1.46
N GLY A 57 -4.38 8.02 1.40
CA GLY A 57 -5.63 8.14 0.65
C GLY A 57 -6.86 7.69 1.43
N THR A 58 -7.98 7.53 0.72
CA THR A 58 -9.27 7.13 1.28
C THR A 58 -9.78 5.82 0.68
N TYR A 59 -10.75 5.16 1.34
CA TYR A 59 -11.29 3.86 0.91
C TYR A 59 -12.82 3.86 0.79
N PHE A 60 -13.47 5.02 0.79
CA PHE A 60 -14.93 5.12 0.68
C PHE A 60 -15.47 5.02 -0.75
N ASN A 61 -14.61 5.18 -1.75
CA ASN A 61 -14.98 5.18 -3.17
C ASN A 61 -14.55 3.88 -3.87
N LYS A 62 -14.99 3.72 -5.14
CA LYS A 62 -14.57 2.59 -6.00
C LYS A 62 -13.06 2.53 -6.24
N THR A 63 -12.38 3.67 -6.23
CA THR A 63 -10.92 3.81 -6.21
C THR A 63 -10.51 4.12 -4.78
N GLY A 64 -9.51 3.42 -4.25
CA GLY A 64 -9.05 3.60 -2.87
C GLY A 64 -7.55 3.80 -2.78
N GLY A 65 -7.09 4.14 -1.58
CA GLY A 65 -5.69 4.30 -1.28
C GLY A 65 -5.05 5.47 -2.03
N MET A 66 -3.80 5.31 -2.41
CA MET A 66 -3.02 6.33 -3.12
C MET A 66 -3.59 6.73 -4.49
N ASP A 67 -4.46 5.90 -5.10
CA ASP A 67 -5.13 6.24 -6.35
C ASP A 67 -6.14 7.40 -6.17
N THR A 68 -6.42 7.83 -4.93
CA THR A 68 -7.19 9.04 -4.60
C THR A 68 -6.33 10.29 -4.46
N LEU A 69 -5.02 10.15 -4.44
CA LEU A 69 -4.06 11.25 -4.42
C LEU A 69 -3.77 11.72 -5.87
N ARG A 70 -3.52 13.03 -6.00
CA ARG A 70 -3.49 13.68 -7.31
C ARG A 70 -2.31 13.24 -8.20
N ASN A 71 -1.12 13.10 -7.62
CA ASN A 71 0.12 12.76 -8.31
C ASN A 71 1.20 12.24 -7.33
N ASN A 72 2.39 11.95 -7.86
CA ASN A 72 3.52 11.45 -7.04
C ASN A 72 4.01 12.48 -6.02
N GLU A 73 4.00 13.77 -6.35
CA GLU A 73 4.42 14.84 -5.43
C GLU A 73 3.45 14.93 -4.24
N THR A 74 2.14 14.98 -4.52
CA THR A 74 1.10 14.90 -3.49
C THR A 74 1.26 13.65 -2.62
N THR A 75 1.57 12.50 -3.24
CA THR A 75 1.82 11.26 -2.52
C THR A 75 3.02 11.39 -1.58
N ARG A 76 4.14 11.97 -2.06
CA ARG A 76 5.33 12.19 -1.26
C ARG A 76 5.05 13.11 -0.08
N MET A 77 4.42 14.26 -0.32
CA MET A 77 4.07 15.21 0.73
C MET A 77 3.12 14.59 1.78
N THR A 78 2.11 13.83 1.31
CA THR A 78 1.18 13.11 2.20
C THR A 78 1.91 12.05 3.03
N LEU A 79 2.88 11.34 2.44
CA LEU A 79 3.69 10.35 3.15
C LEU A 79 4.50 10.99 4.29
N TYR A 80 5.25 12.06 4.01
CA TYR A 80 6.03 12.74 5.05
C TYR A 80 5.14 13.31 6.14
N ALA A 81 4.04 13.97 5.79
CA ALA A 81 3.09 14.47 6.79
C ALA A 81 2.48 13.34 7.65
N ALA A 82 2.22 12.17 7.07
CA ALA A 82 1.75 11.00 7.82
C ALA A 82 2.86 10.43 8.72
N LEU A 83 4.10 10.41 8.24
CA LEU A 83 5.24 9.95 9.02
C LEU A 83 5.52 10.84 10.23
N ASP A 84 5.46 12.15 10.06
CA ASP A 84 5.75 13.13 11.11
C ASP A 84 4.56 13.31 12.06
N GLY A 85 3.34 13.36 11.53
CA GLY A 85 2.12 13.57 12.33
C GLY A 85 1.63 12.34 13.11
N PHE A 86 2.09 11.14 12.74
CA PHE A 86 1.68 9.88 13.35
C PHE A 86 2.89 9.00 13.69
N PRO A 87 3.81 9.45 14.56
CA PRO A 87 5.09 8.80 14.82
C PRO A 87 4.95 7.39 15.40
N GLU A 88 3.86 7.10 16.08
CA GLU A 88 3.59 5.78 16.67
C GLU A 88 2.80 4.82 15.77
N TYR A 89 2.46 5.24 14.55
CA TYR A 89 1.66 4.43 13.62
C TYR A 89 2.53 3.85 12.50
N ASN A 90 2.19 2.66 12.08
CA ASN A 90 2.70 2.08 10.85
C ASN A 90 2.04 2.72 9.64
N ILE A 91 2.74 2.78 8.52
CA ILE A 91 2.24 3.40 7.29
C ILE A 91 1.92 2.35 6.24
N LEU A 92 0.74 2.47 5.64
CA LEU A 92 0.28 1.64 4.54
C LEU A 92 0.16 2.45 3.27
N MET A 93 0.85 2.02 2.24
CA MET A 93 0.77 2.58 0.88
C MET A 93 0.23 1.53 -0.08
N GLU A 94 -0.92 1.77 -0.70
CA GLU A 94 -1.44 0.91 -1.76
C GLU A 94 -2.05 1.73 -2.90
N GLY A 95 -1.85 1.28 -4.12
CA GLY A 95 -2.39 1.91 -5.32
C GLY A 95 -1.78 1.32 -6.59
N ILE A 96 -2.43 1.56 -7.72
CA ILE A 96 -1.95 1.08 -9.03
C ILE A 96 -0.68 1.81 -9.46
N MET A 97 -0.61 3.13 -9.24
CA MET A 97 0.57 3.92 -9.58
C MET A 97 1.79 3.42 -8.78
N ALA A 98 1.66 3.28 -7.47
CA ALA A 98 2.71 2.71 -6.62
C ALA A 98 3.13 1.30 -7.07
N SER A 99 2.19 0.52 -7.62
CA SER A 99 2.47 -0.85 -8.05
C SER A 99 3.23 -0.93 -9.37
N THR A 100 3.11 0.04 -10.26
CA THR A 100 3.66 -0.02 -11.62
C THR A 100 4.93 0.82 -11.80
N ILE A 101 5.10 1.88 -11.04
CA ILE A 101 6.30 2.73 -11.09
C ILE A 101 7.35 2.17 -10.12
N ARG A 102 8.57 1.91 -10.60
CA ARG A 102 9.65 1.30 -9.81
C ARG A 102 10.65 2.34 -9.29
N SER A 103 11.30 3.06 -10.20
CA SER A 103 12.42 3.95 -9.86
C SER A 103 12.04 5.00 -8.82
N THR A 104 11.01 5.77 -9.08
CA THR A 104 10.53 6.82 -8.17
C THR A 104 10.26 6.31 -6.75
N TYR A 105 9.72 5.08 -6.61
CA TYR A 105 9.44 4.53 -5.29
C TYR A 105 10.65 3.90 -4.62
N ILE A 106 11.64 3.38 -5.38
CA ILE A 106 12.91 2.95 -4.82
C ILE A 106 13.64 4.15 -4.20
N ASP A 107 13.70 5.25 -4.93
CA ASP A 107 14.39 6.46 -4.47
C ASP A 107 13.68 7.08 -3.25
N LEU A 108 12.35 7.18 -3.30
CA LEU A 108 11.53 7.67 -2.17
C LEU A 108 11.75 6.81 -0.91
N PHE A 109 11.73 5.49 -1.04
CA PHE A 109 11.87 4.61 0.12
C PHE A 109 13.29 4.64 0.70
N ARG A 110 14.33 4.76 -0.12
CA ARG A 110 15.71 4.98 0.35
C ARG A 110 15.85 6.30 1.09
N GLU A 111 15.21 7.36 0.58
CA GLU A 111 15.17 8.66 1.24
C GLU A 111 14.49 8.56 2.61
N VAL A 112 13.35 7.92 2.67
CA VAL A 112 12.59 7.70 3.92
C VAL A 112 13.40 6.88 4.92
N GLU A 113 13.98 5.73 4.53
CA GLU A 113 14.80 4.92 5.45
C GLU A 113 16.02 5.70 5.95
N ARG A 114 16.66 6.49 5.08
CA ARG A 114 17.80 7.34 5.48
C ARG A 114 17.40 8.43 6.47
N TYR A 115 16.25 9.08 6.26
CA TYR A 115 15.75 10.13 7.14
C TYR A 115 15.46 9.62 8.56
N TYR A 116 15.01 8.37 8.69
CA TYR A 116 14.68 7.74 9.97
C TYR A 116 15.76 6.77 10.46
N LEU A 117 16.95 6.73 9.83
CA LEU A 117 18.01 5.77 10.20
C LEU A 117 18.50 5.96 11.63
N ASP A 118 18.68 7.22 12.04
CA ASP A 118 19.20 7.61 13.35
C ASP A 118 18.09 7.93 14.37
N ALA A 119 16.83 7.66 14.03
CA ALA A 119 15.72 7.83 14.95
C ALA A 119 15.76 6.75 16.05
N GLU A 120 15.24 7.07 17.26
CA GLU A 120 15.12 6.10 18.36
C GLU A 120 14.34 4.83 17.92
N GLU A 121 13.36 5.01 17.04
CA GLU A 121 12.66 3.91 16.38
C GLU A 121 12.87 3.99 14.85
N PRO A 122 13.87 3.24 14.31
CA PRO A 122 14.13 3.25 12.88
C PRO A 122 12.93 2.71 12.08
N LEU A 123 12.63 3.40 10.99
CA LEU A 123 11.55 2.99 10.08
C LEU A 123 12.07 1.96 9.09
N LYS A 124 11.38 0.83 9.00
CA LYS A 124 11.68 -0.22 8.02
C LYS A 124 10.67 -0.24 6.87
N VAL A 125 11.15 -0.27 5.64
CA VAL A 125 10.30 -0.40 4.46
C VAL A 125 10.13 -1.87 4.06
N ILE A 126 8.87 -2.28 3.88
CA ILE A 126 8.49 -3.62 3.43
C ILE A 126 7.70 -3.50 2.12
N ILE A 127 8.14 -4.18 1.08
CA ILE A 127 7.44 -4.29 -0.19
C ILE A 127 6.65 -5.58 -0.22
N LEU A 128 5.33 -5.48 -0.24
CA LEU A 128 4.43 -6.63 -0.28
C LEU A 128 3.76 -6.74 -1.65
N SER A 129 4.27 -7.61 -2.51
CA SER A 129 3.73 -7.84 -3.85
C SER A 129 2.67 -8.94 -3.83
N ILE A 130 1.41 -8.56 -4.06
CA ILE A 130 0.28 -9.49 -4.15
C ILE A 130 0.10 -9.90 -5.61
N ILE A 131 0.46 -11.15 -5.92
CA ILE A 131 0.51 -11.69 -7.29
C ILE A 131 -0.27 -13.00 -7.35
N PRO A 132 -1.60 -12.95 -7.53
CA PRO A 132 -2.40 -14.16 -7.83
C PRO A 132 -2.10 -14.64 -9.26
N PRO A 133 -2.50 -15.86 -9.64
CA PRO A 133 -2.55 -16.26 -11.06
C PRO A 133 -3.35 -15.21 -11.85
N ILE A 134 -2.91 -14.95 -13.08
CA ILE A 134 -3.51 -13.87 -13.91
C ILE A 134 -5.00 -14.08 -14.15
N ASP A 135 -5.43 -15.33 -14.36
CA ASP A 135 -6.85 -15.65 -14.61
C ASP A 135 -7.72 -15.35 -13.37
N VAL A 136 -7.17 -15.54 -12.16
CA VAL A 136 -7.84 -15.16 -10.91
C VAL A 136 -8.00 -13.65 -10.82
N ALA A 137 -6.97 -12.89 -11.19
CA ALA A 137 -7.03 -11.42 -11.20
C ALA A 137 -8.07 -10.91 -12.21
N LEU A 138 -8.06 -11.45 -13.44
CA LEU A 138 -9.02 -11.12 -14.50
C LEU A 138 -10.45 -11.41 -14.07
N ASN A 139 -10.72 -12.60 -13.55
CA ASN A 139 -12.05 -12.99 -13.06
C ASN A 139 -12.56 -12.06 -11.95
N ARG A 140 -11.69 -11.64 -11.02
CA ARG A 140 -12.05 -10.69 -9.97
C ARG A 140 -12.38 -9.30 -10.54
N VAL A 141 -11.65 -8.83 -11.54
CA VAL A 141 -11.94 -7.55 -12.22
C VAL A 141 -13.26 -7.65 -12.99
N TYR A 142 -13.49 -8.74 -13.72
CA TYR A 142 -14.73 -9.00 -14.45
C TYR A 142 -15.96 -9.00 -13.51
N LYS A 143 -15.90 -9.76 -12.41
CA LYS A 143 -16.98 -9.80 -11.41
C LYS A 143 -17.25 -8.41 -10.80
N ARG A 144 -16.18 -7.66 -10.45
CA ARG A 144 -16.31 -6.30 -9.91
C ARG A 144 -16.93 -5.33 -10.92
N ASN A 145 -16.73 -5.57 -12.23
CA ASN A 145 -17.31 -4.79 -13.33
C ASN A 145 -18.76 -5.23 -13.67
N GLY A 146 -19.38 -6.04 -12.83
CA GLY A 146 -20.77 -6.53 -13.05
C GLY A 146 -20.90 -7.48 -14.24
N GLY A 147 -19.83 -8.26 -14.56
CA GLY A 147 -19.82 -9.18 -15.68
C GLY A 147 -19.66 -8.51 -17.05
N LYS A 148 -19.42 -7.21 -17.12
CA LYS A 148 -19.19 -6.50 -18.39
C LYS A 148 -17.77 -6.72 -18.89
N PRO A 149 -17.53 -6.63 -20.22
CA PRO A 149 -16.20 -6.75 -20.79
C PRO A 149 -15.18 -5.82 -20.14
N ILE A 150 -13.96 -6.30 -19.98
CA ILE A 150 -12.85 -5.58 -19.36
C ILE A 150 -11.68 -5.47 -20.35
N LYS A 151 -10.81 -4.49 -20.14
CA LYS A 151 -9.55 -4.35 -20.90
C LYS A 151 -8.51 -5.33 -20.34
N GLU A 152 -8.62 -6.62 -20.70
CA GLU A 152 -7.75 -7.69 -20.19
C GLU A 152 -6.27 -7.40 -20.38
N GLU A 153 -5.87 -6.94 -21.56
CA GLU A 153 -4.48 -6.60 -21.88
C GLU A 153 -3.89 -5.60 -20.89
N ALA A 154 -4.68 -4.59 -20.48
CA ALA A 154 -4.24 -3.62 -19.48
C ALA A 154 -4.00 -4.25 -18.10
N VAL A 155 -4.79 -5.26 -17.72
CA VAL A 155 -4.60 -6.01 -16.47
C VAL A 155 -3.36 -6.90 -16.58
N ARG A 156 -3.19 -7.63 -17.70
CA ARG A 156 -2.03 -8.50 -17.97
C ARG A 156 -0.74 -7.69 -17.94
N ARG A 157 -0.67 -6.57 -18.67
CA ARG A 157 0.50 -5.69 -18.68
C ARG A 157 0.89 -5.23 -17.26
N LYS A 158 -0.07 -4.82 -16.43
CA LYS A 158 0.20 -4.43 -15.04
C LYS A 158 0.67 -5.62 -14.19
N TRP A 159 0.11 -6.79 -14.42
CA TRP A 159 0.52 -8.03 -13.74
C TRP A 159 1.98 -8.36 -14.06
N ASP A 160 2.37 -8.30 -15.34
CA ASP A 160 3.75 -8.52 -15.80
C ASP A 160 4.73 -7.51 -15.19
N ILE A 161 4.35 -6.21 -15.17
CA ILE A 161 5.17 -5.16 -14.56
C ILE A 161 5.40 -5.44 -13.08
N VAL A 162 4.35 -5.73 -12.31
CA VAL A 162 4.47 -6.00 -10.88
C VAL A 162 5.31 -7.25 -10.64
N THR A 163 5.10 -8.31 -11.42
CA THR A 163 5.85 -9.56 -11.29
C THR A 163 7.35 -9.36 -11.52
N ARG A 164 7.72 -8.60 -12.55
CA ARG A 164 9.13 -8.26 -12.85
C ARG A 164 9.75 -7.33 -11.80
N ASN A 165 8.96 -6.48 -11.17
CA ASN A 165 9.47 -5.52 -10.18
C ASN A 165 9.80 -6.16 -8.83
N VAL A 166 9.36 -7.39 -8.54
CA VAL A 166 9.63 -8.05 -7.24
C VAL A 166 11.11 -8.16 -6.94
N SER A 167 11.90 -8.68 -7.92
CA SER A 167 13.35 -8.84 -7.77
C SER A 167 14.05 -7.49 -7.62
N ALA A 168 13.62 -6.49 -8.39
CA ALA A 168 14.25 -5.17 -8.37
C ALA A 168 14.19 -4.46 -7.00
N PHE A 169 13.12 -4.66 -6.23
CA PHE A 169 13.07 -4.13 -4.85
C PHE A 169 13.98 -4.91 -3.90
N SER A 170 14.08 -6.24 -4.08
CA SER A 170 15.02 -7.07 -3.32
C SER A 170 16.48 -6.69 -3.63
N GLU A 171 16.82 -6.51 -4.91
CA GLU A 171 18.13 -6.04 -5.38
C GLU A 171 18.48 -4.63 -4.86
N ALA A 172 17.46 -3.79 -4.67
CA ALA A 172 17.61 -2.46 -4.07
C ALA A 172 17.82 -2.49 -2.54
N GLY A 173 17.78 -3.67 -1.90
CA GLY A 173 18.02 -3.89 -0.48
C GLY A 173 16.76 -3.93 0.40
N PHE A 174 15.57 -3.74 -0.15
CA PHE A 174 14.33 -3.76 0.63
C PHE A 174 13.88 -5.18 0.99
N THR A 175 13.19 -5.31 2.12
CA THR A 175 12.43 -6.54 2.43
C THR A 175 11.28 -6.68 1.42
N SER A 176 11.48 -7.52 0.40
CA SER A 176 10.52 -7.72 -0.70
C SER A 176 9.87 -9.10 -0.60
N LEU A 177 8.56 -9.12 -0.42
CA LEU A 177 7.77 -10.32 -0.19
C LEU A 177 6.76 -10.52 -1.33
N LYS A 178 6.59 -11.78 -1.76
CA LYS A 178 5.59 -12.17 -2.77
C LYS A 178 4.50 -13.01 -2.14
N VAL A 179 3.24 -12.62 -2.33
CA VAL A 179 2.06 -13.32 -1.81
C VAL A 179 1.12 -13.70 -2.95
N ASN A 180 0.71 -14.97 -2.99
CA ASN A 180 -0.35 -15.43 -3.87
C ASN A 180 -1.71 -15.33 -3.14
N SER A 181 -2.48 -14.27 -3.43
CA SER A 181 -3.79 -14.03 -2.81
C SER A 181 -4.89 -15.02 -3.23
N ALA A 182 -4.63 -15.90 -4.21
CA ALA A 182 -5.57 -16.99 -4.51
C ALA A 182 -5.53 -18.11 -3.45
N LYS A 183 -4.43 -18.20 -2.70
CA LYS A 183 -4.24 -19.19 -1.62
C LYS A 183 -4.65 -18.67 -0.25
N VAL A 184 -5.04 -17.41 -0.14
CA VAL A 184 -5.43 -16.78 1.14
C VAL A 184 -6.90 -16.37 1.07
N PRO A 185 -7.78 -16.94 1.88
CA PRO A 185 -9.18 -16.53 1.98
C PRO A 185 -9.28 -15.03 2.32
N LYS A 186 -10.29 -14.35 1.76
CA LYS A 186 -10.46 -12.90 1.93
C LYS A 186 -10.51 -12.52 3.40
N GLU A 187 -11.20 -13.30 4.22
CA GLU A 187 -11.41 -13.09 5.65
C GLU A 187 -10.10 -13.21 6.47
N ARG A 188 -9.11 -13.92 5.92
CA ARG A 188 -7.80 -14.13 6.55
C ARG A 188 -6.72 -13.19 6.03
N MET A 189 -7.02 -12.36 5.02
CA MET A 189 -6.01 -11.47 4.40
C MET A 189 -5.41 -10.49 5.41
N LEU A 190 -6.23 -9.87 6.26
CA LEU A 190 -5.74 -8.92 7.27
C LEU A 190 -4.87 -9.62 8.31
N SER A 191 -5.32 -10.74 8.87
CA SER A 191 -4.54 -11.48 9.88
C SER A 191 -3.22 -12.01 9.33
N ALA A 192 -3.23 -12.50 8.08
CA ALA A 192 -2.01 -12.94 7.39
C ALA A 192 -1.05 -11.77 7.12
N PHE A 193 -1.58 -10.61 6.74
CA PHE A 193 -0.81 -9.38 6.58
C PHE A 193 -0.15 -8.96 7.88
N LEU A 194 -0.91 -8.82 8.97
CA LEU A 194 -0.39 -8.41 10.27
C LEU A 194 0.68 -9.38 10.80
N LYS A 195 0.45 -10.70 10.65
CA LYS A 195 1.46 -11.73 11.00
C LYS A 195 2.74 -11.58 10.16
N THR A 196 2.61 -11.30 8.87
CA THR A 196 3.76 -11.09 7.97
C THR A 196 4.54 -9.85 8.37
N VAL A 197 3.86 -8.75 8.63
CA VAL A 197 4.51 -7.50 9.05
C VAL A 197 5.25 -7.69 10.37
N ARG A 198 4.65 -8.31 11.38
CA ARG A 198 5.34 -8.64 12.66
C ARG A 198 6.60 -9.44 12.44
N LYS A 199 6.55 -10.47 11.59
CA LYS A 199 7.70 -11.33 11.32
C LYS A 199 8.88 -10.59 10.66
N TYR A 200 8.62 -9.67 9.75
CA TYR A 200 9.64 -9.01 8.95
C TYR A 200 9.92 -7.56 9.38
N GLY A 201 9.04 -6.96 10.14
CA GLY A 201 9.18 -5.60 10.68
C GLY A 201 10.12 -5.48 11.88
N GLY A 202 10.48 -6.59 12.53
CA GLY A 202 11.37 -6.57 13.70
C GLY A 202 10.62 -6.25 14.99
N ALA A 203 9.49 -6.90 15.21
CA ALA A 203 8.78 -6.90 16.49
C ALA A 203 9.44 -7.86 17.49
#